data_fd8f17a7156b3a029597e02488dee3e2
#
_entry.id   fd8f17a7156b3a029597e02488dee3e2
#
_cell.length_a   1.000
_cell.length_b   1.000
_cell.length_c   1.000
_cell.angle_alpha   90.00
_cell.angle_beta   90.00
_cell.angle_gamma   90.00
#
_symmetry.space_group_name_H-M   'P 1'
#
loop_
_entity.id
_entity.type
_entity.pdbx_description
1 polymer ?
#
loop_
_entity_poly.entity_id
_entity_poly.type
_entity_poly.pdbx_seq_one_letter_code
_entity_poly.pdbx_strand_id
1 'polypeptide(L)'
;MAALTLTQVIARLSKFYGAPSPPPVTDPFEQVLWENVAYLADDEKRAAAFSALRKTVGLTPQDILKAKPEKLLAVTRIGGMVPELRAQRLRQSAEIVQILLKGKLDVVLDESLPKAKKTLQRFPTIGEPGAEKILMFAGKYPVLGLESNGLRVLLRLGFGEEQKSYSATYRGVKNAISGRLPQDCKSLVAAHQLLRKHGQELCKRSRPLCNDCPLKDSCHYARIDRLALPRLPSP
;
A
#
# COMPACT_ATOMS: atom_id res chain seq x y z
N MET A 1 17.99 2.48 -25.47
CA MET A 1 17.03 3.51 -25.01
C MET A 1 17.32 3.84 -23.55
N ALA A 2 17.30 5.11 -23.16
CA ALA A 2 17.55 5.54 -21.79
C ALA A 2 16.48 4.97 -20.83
N ALA A 3 16.88 4.62 -19.60
CA ALA A 3 15.97 4.22 -18.55
C ALA A 3 15.05 5.42 -18.20
N LEU A 4 13.76 5.15 -17.96
CA LEU A 4 12.82 6.19 -17.53
C LEU A 4 13.17 6.67 -16.12
N THR A 5 13.03 7.96 -15.90
CA THR A 5 12.99 8.50 -14.52
C THR A 5 11.65 8.17 -13.89
N LEU A 6 11.58 8.16 -12.55
CA LEU A 6 10.32 7.94 -11.83
C LEU A 6 9.24 8.96 -12.24
N THR A 7 9.61 10.23 -12.40
CA THR A 7 8.70 11.29 -12.86
C THR A 7 8.11 10.96 -14.24
N GLN A 8 8.92 10.46 -15.17
CA GLN A 8 8.43 10.03 -16.48
C GLN A 8 7.51 8.80 -16.41
N VAL A 9 7.81 7.86 -15.51
CA VAL A 9 6.92 6.71 -15.25
C VAL A 9 5.56 7.20 -14.78
N ILE A 10 5.52 8.05 -13.75
CA ILE A 10 4.27 8.57 -13.19
C ILE A 10 3.49 9.39 -14.24
N ALA A 11 4.18 10.24 -15.02
CA ALA A 11 3.53 11.01 -16.09
C ALA A 11 2.90 10.12 -17.17
N ARG A 12 3.57 9.03 -17.59
CA ARG A 12 3.00 8.07 -18.55
C ARG A 12 1.81 7.31 -17.96
N LEU A 13 1.89 6.90 -16.70
CA LEU A 13 0.76 6.24 -16.03
C LEU A 13 -0.43 7.18 -15.85
N SER A 14 -0.18 8.44 -15.48
CA SER A 14 -1.22 9.47 -15.37
C SER A 14 -1.90 9.73 -16.73
N LYS A 15 -1.11 9.80 -17.82
CA LYS A 15 -1.67 9.93 -19.16
C LYS A 15 -2.54 8.73 -19.56
N PHE A 16 -2.16 7.52 -19.15
CA PHE A 16 -2.85 6.27 -19.51
C PHE A 16 -4.11 6.02 -18.67
N TYR A 17 -4.04 6.25 -17.36
CA TYR A 17 -5.12 5.96 -16.41
C TYR A 17 -5.99 7.16 -16.03
N GLY A 18 -5.58 8.37 -16.39
CA GLY A 18 -6.17 9.61 -15.88
C GLY A 18 -5.74 9.93 -14.44
N ALA A 19 -6.46 10.85 -13.82
CA ALA A 19 -6.24 11.19 -12.43
C ALA A 19 -6.55 9.99 -11.52
N PRO A 20 -5.66 9.61 -10.59
CA PRO A 20 -5.91 8.49 -9.70
C PRO A 20 -7.02 8.82 -8.70
N SER A 21 -7.80 7.81 -8.32
CA SER A 21 -8.76 7.93 -7.23
C SER A 21 -8.05 8.26 -5.91
N PRO A 22 -8.64 9.08 -5.04
CA PRO A 22 -8.07 9.33 -3.73
C PRO A 22 -8.02 8.04 -2.89
N PRO A 23 -7.16 7.97 -1.86
CA PRO A 23 -7.18 6.85 -0.93
C PRO A 23 -8.54 6.80 -0.20
N PRO A 24 -9.06 5.59 0.08
CA PRO A 24 -10.37 5.43 0.71
C PRO A 24 -10.42 5.97 2.14
N VAL A 25 -9.27 6.08 2.78
CA VAL A 25 -9.09 6.55 4.16
C VAL A 25 -7.80 7.34 4.29
N THR A 26 -7.82 8.42 5.04
CA THR A 26 -6.64 9.29 5.29
C THR A 26 -6.31 9.45 6.77
N ASP A 27 -7.28 9.26 7.67
CA ASP A 27 -7.02 9.24 9.12
C ASP A 27 -6.08 8.09 9.49
N PRO A 28 -5.02 8.32 10.29
CA PRO A 28 -4.02 7.30 10.62
C PRO A 28 -4.59 6.05 11.31
N PHE A 29 -5.51 6.24 12.27
CA PHE A 29 -6.10 5.10 12.96
C PHE A 29 -7.07 4.34 12.07
N GLU A 30 -7.90 5.04 11.32
CA GLU A 30 -8.79 4.40 10.34
C GLU A 30 -7.99 3.61 9.29
N GLN A 31 -6.81 4.08 8.88
CA GLN A 31 -5.94 3.30 7.99
C GLN A 31 -5.41 2.02 8.64
N VAL A 32 -5.05 2.06 9.93
CA VAL A 32 -4.69 0.84 10.68
C VAL A 32 -5.87 -0.14 10.69
N LEU A 33 -7.09 0.35 10.92
CA LEU A 33 -8.30 -0.49 10.87
C LEU A 33 -8.53 -1.04 9.45
N TRP A 34 -8.35 -0.22 8.42
CA TRP A 34 -8.46 -0.61 7.01
C TRP A 34 -7.51 -1.75 6.63
N GLU A 35 -6.26 -1.71 7.12
CA GLU A 35 -5.29 -2.78 6.86
C GLU A 35 -5.62 -4.08 7.61
N ASN A 36 -6.30 -3.99 8.75
CA ASN A 36 -6.62 -5.14 9.59
C ASN A 36 -8.02 -5.73 9.37
N VAL A 37 -8.97 -4.99 8.78
CA VAL A 37 -10.35 -5.45 8.62
C VAL A 37 -10.51 -6.56 7.58
N ALA A 38 -9.56 -6.71 6.65
CA ALA A 38 -9.60 -7.69 5.58
C ALA A 38 -8.23 -8.33 5.33
N TYR A 39 -8.23 -9.61 4.93
CA TYR A 39 -7.03 -10.36 4.58
C TYR A 39 -7.29 -11.31 3.41
N LEU A 40 -6.37 -11.33 2.43
CA LEU A 40 -6.52 -12.08 1.18
C LEU A 40 -7.87 -11.84 0.51
N ALA A 41 -8.33 -10.59 0.55
CA ALA A 41 -9.57 -10.12 -0.03
C ALA A 41 -9.28 -9.03 -1.08
N ASP A 42 -10.16 -8.93 -2.06
CA ASP A 42 -10.16 -7.84 -3.01
C ASP A 42 -10.55 -6.50 -2.35
N ASP A 43 -10.42 -5.42 -3.10
CA ASP A 43 -10.72 -4.08 -2.61
C ASP A 43 -12.21 -3.89 -2.28
N GLU A 44 -13.12 -4.57 -2.98
CA GLU A 44 -14.56 -4.49 -2.76
C GLU A 44 -14.94 -5.11 -1.41
N LYS A 45 -14.44 -6.32 -1.12
CA LYS A 45 -14.65 -6.98 0.18
C LYS A 45 -14.04 -6.19 1.33
N ARG A 46 -12.85 -5.62 1.12
CA ARG A 46 -12.23 -4.74 2.12
C ARG A 46 -13.10 -3.51 2.38
N ALA A 47 -13.57 -2.84 1.34
CA ALA A 47 -14.44 -1.67 1.46
C ALA A 47 -15.78 -2.02 2.13
N ALA A 48 -16.37 -3.17 1.80
CA ALA A 48 -17.61 -3.65 2.42
C ALA A 48 -17.39 -3.93 3.92
N ALA A 49 -16.31 -4.62 4.30
CA ALA A 49 -15.99 -4.88 5.69
C ALA A 49 -15.73 -3.60 6.49
N PHE A 50 -15.01 -2.64 5.89
CA PHE A 50 -14.74 -1.36 6.54
C PHE A 50 -16.01 -0.50 6.69
N SER A 51 -16.88 -0.50 5.68
CA SER A 51 -18.20 0.15 5.76
C SER A 51 -19.08 -0.46 6.86
N ALA A 52 -19.07 -1.80 6.97
CA ALA A 52 -19.77 -2.50 8.03
C ALA A 52 -19.20 -2.13 9.42
N LEU A 53 -17.86 -2.07 9.57
CA LEU A 53 -17.21 -1.63 10.80
C LEU A 53 -17.68 -0.24 11.21
N ARG A 54 -17.64 0.72 10.28
CA ARG A 54 -18.09 2.10 10.50
C ARG A 54 -19.53 2.18 10.96
N LYS A 55 -20.44 1.40 10.33
CA LYS A 55 -21.88 1.45 10.58
C LYS A 55 -22.30 0.74 11.86
N THR A 56 -21.65 -0.37 12.22
CA THR A 56 -22.15 -1.27 13.29
C THR A 56 -21.35 -1.19 14.58
N VAL A 57 -20.11 -0.69 14.51
CA VAL A 57 -19.19 -0.59 15.65
C VAL A 57 -18.77 0.85 15.89
N GLY A 58 -18.33 1.56 14.86
CA GLY A 58 -17.64 2.83 14.91
C GLY A 58 -16.15 2.66 14.58
N LEU A 59 -15.45 3.81 14.47
CA LEU A 59 -14.04 3.83 14.03
C LEU A 59 -13.10 4.42 15.08
N THR A 60 -13.63 4.90 16.23
CA THR A 60 -12.75 5.36 17.31
C THR A 60 -12.19 4.20 18.12
N PRO A 61 -11.02 4.36 18.77
CA PRO A 61 -10.49 3.36 19.67
C PRO A 61 -11.51 2.93 20.75
N GLN A 62 -12.28 3.88 21.27
CA GLN A 62 -13.31 3.64 22.28
C GLN A 62 -14.45 2.77 21.73
N ASP A 63 -14.90 3.02 20.50
CA ASP A 63 -15.96 2.22 19.86
C ASP A 63 -15.51 0.76 19.71
N ILE A 64 -14.29 0.57 19.21
CA ILE A 64 -13.71 -0.78 19.02
C ILE A 64 -13.58 -1.52 20.37
N LEU A 65 -13.14 -0.84 21.43
CA LEU A 65 -12.96 -1.44 22.75
C LEU A 65 -14.30 -1.79 23.43
N LYS A 66 -15.33 -0.97 23.24
CA LYS A 66 -16.68 -1.20 23.77
C LYS A 66 -17.47 -2.24 22.99
N ALA A 67 -17.06 -2.54 21.75
CA ALA A 67 -17.77 -3.48 20.91
C ALA A 67 -17.72 -4.91 21.48
N LYS A 68 -18.88 -5.58 21.41
CA LYS A 68 -18.95 -7.03 21.73
C LYS A 68 -18.11 -7.81 20.72
N PRO A 69 -17.39 -8.88 21.14
CA PRO A 69 -16.54 -9.66 20.25
C PRO A 69 -17.27 -10.18 19.00
N GLU A 70 -18.56 -10.55 19.15
CA GLU A 70 -19.38 -11.08 18.06
C GLU A 70 -19.61 -10.05 16.94
N LYS A 71 -19.70 -8.75 17.31
CA LYS A 71 -19.84 -7.66 16.32
C LYS A 71 -18.57 -7.48 15.50
N LEU A 72 -17.40 -7.48 16.15
CA LEU A 72 -16.11 -7.41 15.44
C LEU A 72 -15.91 -8.62 14.53
N LEU A 73 -16.28 -9.82 15.01
CA LEU A 73 -16.21 -11.06 14.24
C LEU A 73 -17.14 -11.02 13.02
N ALA A 74 -18.38 -10.54 13.19
CA ALA A 74 -19.33 -10.41 12.06
C ALA A 74 -18.77 -9.50 10.95
N VAL A 75 -18.16 -8.37 11.34
CA VAL A 75 -17.51 -7.45 10.40
C VAL A 75 -16.33 -8.11 9.68
N THR A 76 -15.42 -8.76 10.42
CA THR A 76 -14.23 -9.35 9.83
C THR A 76 -14.53 -10.56 8.97
N ARG A 77 -15.63 -11.28 9.15
CA ARG A 77 -16.09 -12.35 8.24
C ARG A 77 -16.33 -11.83 6.82
N ILE A 78 -16.80 -10.61 6.65
CA ILE A 78 -16.97 -9.97 5.33
C ILE A 78 -15.62 -9.81 4.63
N GLY A 79 -14.57 -9.49 5.37
CA GLY A 79 -13.24 -9.17 4.85
C GLY A 79 -12.35 -10.36 4.46
N GLY A 80 -12.87 -11.59 4.41
CA GLY A 80 -12.12 -12.77 3.93
C GLY A 80 -11.57 -13.67 5.04
N MET A 81 -10.34 -14.18 4.89
CA MET A 81 -9.77 -15.24 5.72
C MET A 81 -9.43 -14.81 7.16
N VAL A 82 -9.33 -15.77 8.06
CA VAL A 82 -8.95 -15.66 9.50
C VAL A 82 -9.68 -14.55 10.26
N PRO A 83 -11.02 -14.53 10.27
CA PRO A 83 -11.81 -13.44 10.84
C PRO A 83 -11.58 -13.24 12.34
N GLU A 84 -11.38 -14.30 13.12
CA GLU A 84 -11.11 -14.25 14.56
C GLU A 84 -9.83 -13.48 14.88
N LEU A 85 -8.75 -13.82 14.18
CA LEU A 85 -7.46 -13.13 14.33
C LEU A 85 -7.56 -11.65 13.96
N ARG A 86 -8.34 -11.33 12.93
CA ARG A 86 -8.55 -9.92 12.52
C ARG A 86 -9.38 -9.14 13.53
N ALA A 87 -10.43 -9.74 14.07
CA ALA A 87 -11.20 -9.13 15.15
C ALA A 87 -10.31 -8.82 16.38
N GLN A 88 -9.43 -9.77 16.74
CA GLN A 88 -8.43 -9.56 17.79
C GLN A 88 -7.47 -8.41 17.45
N ARG A 89 -6.97 -8.34 16.21
CA ARG A 89 -6.07 -7.26 15.75
C ARG A 89 -6.72 -5.88 15.74
N LEU A 90 -8.00 -5.77 15.39
CA LEU A 90 -8.75 -4.52 15.51
C LEU A 90 -8.78 -4.05 16.98
N ARG A 91 -9.08 -4.96 17.91
CA ARG A 91 -9.10 -4.66 19.35
C ARG A 91 -7.71 -4.28 19.86
N GLN A 92 -6.69 -5.05 19.53
CA GLN A 92 -5.29 -4.74 19.87
C GLN A 92 -4.85 -3.38 19.33
N SER A 93 -5.27 -3.01 18.12
CA SER A 93 -4.98 -1.69 17.56
C SER A 93 -5.60 -0.56 18.38
N ALA A 94 -6.83 -0.73 18.83
CA ALA A 94 -7.50 0.22 19.70
C ALA A 94 -6.84 0.31 21.09
N GLU A 95 -6.39 -0.81 21.66
CA GLU A 95 -5.65 -0.87 22.93
C GLU A 95 -4.31 -0.12 22.82
N ILE A 96 -3.58 -0.26 21.71
CA ILE A 96 -2.33 0.48 21.46
C ILE A 96 -2.59 1.98 21.53
N VAL A 97 -3.61 2.49 20.84
CA VAL A 97 -3.92 3.92 20.87
C VAL A 97 -4.35 4.36 22.26
N GLN A 98 -5.30 3.66 22.87
CA GLN A 98 -5.94 4.10 24.10
C GLN A 98 -5.04 3.96 25.32
N ILE A 99 -4.33 2.82 25.43
CA ILE A 99 -3.55 2.48 26.62
C ILE A 99 -2.08 2.94 26.47
N LEU A 100 -1.42 2.51 25.39
CA LEU A 100 0.02 2.79 25.22
C LEU A 100 0.30 4.23 24.78
N LEU A 101 -0.55 4.80 23.93
CA LEU A 101 -0.40 6.15 23.42
C LEU A 101 -1.28 7.17 24.14
N LYS A 102 -2.08 6.74 25.14
CA LYS A 102 -2.97 7.58 25.93
C LYS A 102 -3.91 8.45 25.05
N GLY A 103 -4.38 7.89 23.95
CA GLY A 103 -5.22 8.57 22.95
C GLY A 103 -4.48 9.59 22.06
N LYS A 104 -3.15 9.71 22.16
CA LYS A 104 -2.36 10.76 21.50
C LYS A 104 -1.65 10.27 20.22
N LEU A 105 -2.29 9.45 19.40
CA LEU A 105 -1.66 8.93 18.17
C LEU A 105 -1.17 10.08 17.27
N ASP A 106 -2.00 11.07 16.98
CA ASP A 106 -1.63 12.19 16.10
C ASP A 106 -0.43 12.98 16.61
N VAL A 107 -0.39 13.24 17.91
CA VAL A 107 0.74 13.96 18.56
C VAL A 107 2.05 13.19 18.35
N VAL A 108 2.02 11.87 18.54
CA VAL A 108 3.23 11.04 18.38
C VAL A 108 3.65 10.97 16.91
N LEU A 109 2.69 10.98 15.98
CA LEU A 109 2.99 10.98 14.55
C LEU A 109 3.57 12.31 14.05
N ASP A 110 3.43 13.40 14.79
CA ASP A 110 3.99 14.72 14.45
C ASP A 110 5.42 14.95 15.00
N GLU A 111 5.96 14.03 15.82
CA GLU A 111 7.27 14.25 16.44
C GLU A 111 8.45 14.20 15.45
N SER A 112 8.65 13.07 14.79
CA SER A 112 9.66 12.88 13.73
C SER A 112 9.37 11.64 12.92
N LEU A 113 9.80 11.60 11.66
CA LEU A 113 9.58 10.46 10.77
C LEU A 113 10.06 9.12 11.37
N PRO A 114 11.26 8.97 11.96
CA PRO A 114 11.68 7.72 12.57
C PRO A 114 10.80 7.29 13.75
N LYS A 115 10.40 8.22 14.62
CA LYS A 115 9.50 7.93 15.75
C LYS A 115 8.10 7.57 15.28
N ALA A 116 7.55 8.32 14.33
CA ALA A 116 6.24 8.04 13.72
C ALA A 116 6.21 6.65 13.09
N LYS A 117 7.22 6.30 12.28
CA LYS A 117 7.37 4.95 11.70
C LYS A 117 7.42 3.88 12.78
N LYS A 118 8.28 4.04 13.80
CA LYS A 118 8.42 3.08 14.90
C LYS A 118 7.12 2.90 15.68
N THR A 119 6.37 3.98 15.89
CA THR A 119 5.06 3.92 16.54
C THR A 119 4.05 3.14 15.70
N LEU A 120 3.93 3.43 14.41
CA LEU A 120 3.01 2.72 13.52
C LEU A 120 3.37 1.23 13.36
N GLN A 121 4.64 0.87 13.40
CA GLN A 121 5.08 -0.53 13.36
C GLN A 121 4.74 -1.34 14.63
N ARG A 122 4.19 -0.73 15.68
CA ARG A 122 3.63 -1.45 16.83
C ARG A 122 2.25 -2.04 16.55
N PHE A 123 1.54 -1.49 15.57
CA PHE A 123 0.23 -2.00 15.18
C PHE A 123 0.34 -3.32 14.41
N PRO A 124 -0.59 -4.26 14.65
CA PRO A 124 -0.62 -5.51 13.89
C PRO A 124 -0.59 -5.27 12.40
N THR A 125 0.16 -6.08 11.67
CA THR A 125 0.31 -6.05 10.21
C THR A 125 0.97 -4.81 9.61
N ILE A 126 1.26 -3.79 10.39
CA ILE A 126 1.89 -2.57 9.90
C ILE A 126 3.42 -2.72 9.95
N GLY A 127 4.00 -3.07 8.81
CA GLY A 127 5.45 -3.02 8.61
C GLY A 127 5.92 -1.64 8.12
N GLU A 128 7.20 -1.53 7.75
CA GLU A 128 7.77 -0.27 7.24
C GLU A 128 7.00 0.32 6.05
N PRO A 129 6.62 -0.46 5.02
CA PRO A 129 5.83 0.05 3.89
C PRO A 129 4.45 0.57 4.30
N GLY A 130 3.80 -0.13 5.24
CA GLY A 130 2.49 0.27 5.79
C GLY A 130 2.58 1.56 6.58
N ALA A 131 3.60 1.70 7.43
CA ALA A 131 3.84 2.91 8.21
C ALA A 131 4.08 4.14 7.30
N GLU A 132 4.93 4.00 6.28
CA GLU A 132 5.18 5.08 5.33
C GLU A 132 3.92 5.44 4.52
N LYS A 133 3.12 4.45 4.11
CA LYS A 133 1.84 4.70 3.43
C LYS A 133 0.87 5.48 4.31
N ILE A 134 0.72 5.10 5.58
CA ILE A 134 -0.14 5.80 6.53
C ILE A 134 0.30 7.26 6.70
N LEU A 135 1.59 7.50 6.90
CA LEU A 135 2.13 8.85 7.07
C LEU A 135 1.94 9.72 5.81
N MET A 136 2.13 9.14 4.64
CA MET A 136 1.92 9.81 3.36
C MET A 136 0.44 10.15 3.13
N PHE A 137 -0.48 9.20 3.37
CA PHE A 137 -1.91 9.41 3.16
C PHE A 137 -2.51 10.39 4.16
N ALA A 138 -1.98 10.42 5.38
CA ALA A 138 -2.35 11.40 6.39
C ALA A 138 -1.76 12.81 6.15
N GLY A 139 -0.96 12.98 5.11
CA GLY A 139 -0.30 14.27 4.82
C GLY A 139 0.78 14.67 5.83
N LYS A 140 1.23 13.73 6.68
CA LYS A 140 2.19 14.00 7.76
C LYS A 140 3.63 14.11 7.24
N TYR A 141 4.04 13.18 6.35
CA TYR A 141 5.42 13.12 5.84
C TYR A 141 5.44 12.79 4.35
N PRO A 142 6.21 13.53 3.53
CA PRO A 142 6.38 13.26 2.10
C PRO A 142 7.30 12.06 1.87
N VAL A 143 6.85 10.87 2.23
CA VAL A 143 7.57 9.61 2.07
C VAL A 143 6.72 8.66 1.22
N LEU A 144 7.27 8.16 0.10
CA LEU A 144 6.53 7.23 -0.76
C LEU A 144 6.45 5.84 -0.10
N GLY A 145 5.30 5.52 0.46
CA GLY A 145 4.99 4.14 0.88
C GLY A 145 4.61 3.30 -0.35
N LEU A 146 5.31 2.22 -0.63
CA LEU A 146 5.02 1.30 -1.73
C LEU A 146 4.38 0.03 -1.18
N GLU A 147 3.22 -0.35 -1.72
CA GLU A 147 2.69 -1.69 -1.49
C GLU A 147 3.26 -2.67 -2.54
N SER A 148 2.98 -3.96 -2.39
CA SER A 148 3.60 -5.02 -3.19
C SER A 148 3.41 -4.88 -4.71
N ASN A 149 2.29 -4.31 -5.17
CA ASN A 149 2.05 -4.10 -6.60
C ASN A 149 2.92 -2.96 -7.14
N GLY A 150 2.98 -1.83 -6.42
CA GLY A 150 3.83 -0.70 -6.80
C GLY A 150 5.32 -1.05 -6.73
N LEU A 151 5.74 -1.78 -5.70
CA LEU A 151 7.11 -2.27 -5.56
C LEU A 151 7.50 -3.16 -6.76
N ARG A 152 6.65 -4.12 -7.14
CA ARG A 152 6.86 -4.99 -8.30
C ARG A 152 7.00 -4.21 -9.61
N VAL A 153 6.17 -3.18 -9.81
CA VAL A 153 6.26 -2.32 -10.99
C VAL A 153 7.62 -1.67 -11.08
N LEU A 154 8.10 -1.05 -10.00
CA LEU A 154 9.40 -0.38 -9.97
C LEU A 154 10.56 -1.35 -10.17
N LEU A 155 10.54 -2.54 -9.55
CA LEU A 155 11.53 -3.59 -9.78
C LEU A 155 11.60 -3.99 -11.26
N ARG A 156 10.47 -4.26 -11.89
CA ARG A 156 10.41 -4.65 -13.31
C ARG A 156 10.85 -3.54 -14.26
N LEU A 157 10.76 -2.29 -13.84
CA LEU A 157 11.30 -1.15 -14.56
C LEU A 157 12.81 -0.97 -14.38
N GLY A 158 13.42 -1.66 -13.41
CA GLY A 158 14.87 -1.57 -13.12
C GLY A 158 15.22 -0.57 -12.01
N PHE A 159 14.25 -0.16 -11.18
CA PHE A 159 14.52 0.67 -9.99
C PHE A 159 14.94 -0.22 -8.80
N GLY A 160 16.07 -0.90 -8.91
CA GLY A 160 16.58 -1.80 -7.89
C GLY A 160 16.44 -3.26 -8.27
N GLU A 161 16.88 -4.14 -7.38
CA GLU A 161 16.92 -5.59 -7.58
C GLU A 161 16.18 -6.31 -6.46
N GLU A 162 15.63 -7.48 -6.78
CA GLU A 162 15.01 -8.35 -5.78
C GLU A 162 16.10 -8.93 -4.86
N GLN A 163 15.89 -8.84 -3.56
CA GLN A 163 16.79 -9.28 -2.52
C GLN A 163 16.21 -10.50 -1.79
N LYS A 164 17.02 -11.16 -0.93
CA LYS A 164 16.60 -12.34 -0.15
C LYS A 164 15.38 -12.09 0.76
N SER A 165 15.14 -10.86 1.16
CA SER A 165 13.96 -10.50 1.97
C SER A 165 13.17 -9.34 1.35
N TYR A 166 11.86 -9.33 1.60
CA TYR A 166 10.98 -8.24 1.17
C TYR A 166 11.45 -6.88 1.70
N SER A 167 11.88 -6.81 2.96
CA SER A 167 12.37 -5.56 3.56
C SER A 167 13.65 -5.05 2.90
N ALA A 168 14.56 -5.94 2.52
CA ALA A 168 15.78 -5.56 1.81
C ALA A 168 15.46 -5.06 0.39
N THR A 169 14.59 -5.78 -0.33
CA THR A 169 14.07 -5.37 -1.65
C THR A 169 13.41 -4.01 -1.58
N TYR A 170 12.51 -3.80 -0.60
CA TYR A 170 11.81 -2.53 -0.39
C TYR A 170 12.79 -1.37 -0.20
N ARG A 171 13.76 -1.52 0.72
CA ARG A 171 14.78 -0.50 0.97
C ARG A 171 15.66 -0.25 -0.24
N GLY A 172 16.05 -1.30 -0.98
CA GLY A 172 16.82 -1.16 -2.22
C GLY A 172 16.12 -0.29 -3.25
N VAL A 173 14.84 -0.54 -3.51
CA VAL A 173 14.03 0.29 -4.42
C VAL A 173 13.87 1.71 -3.89
N LYS A 174 13.60 1.89 -2.59
CA LYS A 174 13.50 3.21 -1.96
C LYS A 174 14.78 4.04 -2.13
N ASN A 175 15.93 3.42 -1.95
CA ASN A 175 17.23 4.07 -2.14
C ASN A 175 17.44 4.46 -3.62
N ALA A 176 17.08 3.58 -4.55
CA ALA A 176 17.23 3.85 -6.00
C ALA A 176 16.36 5.02 -6.50
N ILE A 177 15.22 5.30 -5.84
CA ILE A 177 14.34 6.42 -6.17
C ILE A 177 14.52 7.64 -5.25
N SER A 178 15.36 7.55 -4.22
CA SER A 178 15.62 8.66 -3.31
C SER A 178 16.17 9.87 -4.07
N GLY A 179 15.83 11.09 -3.62
CA GLY A 179 16.22 12.33 -4.31
C GLY A 179 15.52 12.62 -5.64
N ARG A 180 14.67 11.70 -6.12
CA ARG A 180 13.88 11.86 -7.37
C ARG A 180 12.37 11.91 -7.10
N LEU A 181 11.98 12.00 -5.84
CA LEU A 181 10.60 12.03 -5.40
C LEU A 181 10.10 13.47 -5.25
N PRO A 182 8.80 13.72 -5.55
CA PRO A 182 8.14 14.94 -5.11
C PRO A 182 8.31 15.14 -3.60
N GLN A 183 8.37 16.40 -3.18
CA GLN A 183 8.53 16.78 -1.77
C GLN A 183 7.18 17.09 -1.10
N ASP A 184 6.08 16.65 -1.69
CA ASP A 184 4.73 16.83 -1.17
C ASP A 184 3.94 15.52 -1.14
N CYS A 185 3.11 15.36 -0.13
CA CYS A 185 2.32 14.14 0.06
C CYS A 185 1.29 13.93 -1.07
N LYS A 186 0.68 14.98 -1.61
CA LYS A 186 -0.35 14.87 -2.65
C LYS A 186 0.20 14.21 -3.91
N SER A 187 1.35 14.65 -4.38
CA SER A 187 2.04 14.05 -5.54
C SER A 187 2.48 12.61 -5.28
N LEU A 188 2.95 12.32 -4.05
CA LEU A 188 3.34 10.96 -3.66
C LEU A 188 2.15 10.03 -3.53
N VAL A 189 1.01 10.51 -3.02
CA VAL A 189 -0.25 9.76 -3.01
C VAL A 189 -0.68 9.40 -4.43
N ALA A 190 -0.64 10.36 -5.35
CA ALA A 190 -0.96 10.10 -6.76
C ALA A 190 -0.02 9.07 -7.38
N ALA A 191 1.28 9.16 -7.12
CA ALA A 191 2.27 8.19 -7.58
C ALA A 191 2.01 6.79 -7.01
N HIS A 192 1.73 6.68 -5.72
CA HIS A 192 1.34 5.41 -5.07
C HIS A 192 0.13 4.77 -5.73
N GLN A 193 -0.95 5.54 -5.92
CA GLN A 193 -2.20 5.04 -6.49
C GLN A 193 -2.03 4.58 -7.95
N LEU A 194 -1.28 5.33 -8.76
CA LEU A 194 -0.98 4.96 -10.15
C LEU A 194 -0.13 3.70 -10.25
N LEU A 195 0.93 3.60 -9.45
CA LEU A 195 1.78 2.40 -9.41
C LEU A 195 1.01 1.18 -8.94
N ARG A 196 0.16 1.32 -7.90
CA ARG A 196 -0.70 0.27 -7.39
C ARG A 196 -1.68 -0.21 -8.47
N LYS A 197 -2.42 0.72 -9.09
CA LYS A 197 -3.37 0.42 -10.16
C LYS A 197 -2.70 -0.30 -11.32
N HIS A 198 -1.56 0.20 -11.78
CA HIS A 198 -0.80 -0.43 -12.85
C HIS A 198 -0.34 -1.86 -12.50
N GLY A 199 0.10 -2.08 -11.27
CA GLY A 199 0.48 -3.40 -10.79
C GLY A 199 -0.70 -4.38 -10.70
N GLN A 200 -1.90 -3.89 -10.37
CA GLN A 200 -3.11 -4.69 -10.29
C GLN A 200 -3.70 -5.01 -11.67
N GLU A 201 -3.73 -4.04 -12.58
CA GLU A 201 -4.43 -4.19 -13.87
C GLU A 201 -3.56 -4.79 -14.96
N LEU A 202 -2.34 -4.30 -15.16
CA LEU A 202 -1.47 -4.70 -16.27
C LEU A 202 -0.20 -5.43 -15.81
N CYS A 203 0.56 -4.87 -14.89
CA CYS A 203 1.80 -5.46 -14.43
C CYS A 203 1.56 -6.55 -13.38
N LYS A 204 0.67 -7.51 -13.68
CA LYS A 204 0.27 -8.60 -12.79
C LYS A 204 1.44 -9.50 -12.40
N ARG A 205 1.31 -10.17 -11.23
CA ARG A 205 2.38 -11.03 -10.69
C ARG A 205 2.72 -12.18 -11.66
N SER A 206 1.72 -12.96 -12.05
CA SER A 206 1.93 -14.22 -12.79
C SER A 206 1.83 -14.07 -14.31
N ARG A 207 1.01 -13.19 -14.82
CA ARG A 207 0.79 -12.98 -16.27
C ARG A 207 0.63 -11.50 -16.57
N PRO A 208 1.76 -10.76 -16.65
CA PRO A 208 1.69 -9.33 -16.96
C PRO A 208 1.22 -9.11 -18.41
N LEU A 209 0.35 -8.13 -18.61
CA LEU A 209 -0.18 -7.74 -19.91
C LEU A 209 0.76 -6.73 -20.59
N CYS A 210 1.98 -7.19 -20.92
CA CYS A 210 3.05 -6.32 -21.41
C CYS A 210 2.73 -5.68 -22.78
N ASN A 211 1.89 -6.30 -23.61
CA ASN A 211 1.52 -5.74 -24.91
C ASN A 211 0.71 -4.46 -24.78
N ASP A 212 -0.13 -4.34 -23.75
CA ASP A 212 -0.99 -3.18 -23.49
C ASP A 212 -0.34 -2.16 -22.55
N CYS A 213 0.88 -2.44 -22.08
CA CYS A 213 1.54 -1.64 -21.06
C CYS A 213 2.15 -0.35 -21.65
N PRO A 214 1.79 0.85 -21.12
CA PRO A 214 2.31 2.12 -21.62
C PRO A 214 3.81 2.32 -21.31
N LEU A 215 4.41 1.42 -20.53
CA LEU A 215 5.82 1.46 -20.13
C LEU A 215 6.68 0.42 -20.86
N LYS A 216 6.09 -0.43 -21.73
CA LYS A 216 6.74 -1.63 -22.27
C LYS A 216 8.07 -1.35 -22.97
N ASP A 217 8.14 -0.26 -23.73
CA ASP A 217 9.33 0.03 -24.55
C ASP A 217 10.57 0.42 -23.73
N SER A 218 10.32 0.87 -22.49
CA SER A 218 11.37 1.24 -21.54
C SER A 218 11.48 0.26 -20.36
N CYS A 219 10.68 -0.80 -20.35
CA CYS A 219 10.63 -1.75 -19.23
C CYS A 219 11.74 -2.81 -19.35
N HIS A 220 12.56 -2.93 -18.31
CA HIS A 220 13.64 -3.92 -18.25
C HIS A 220 13.09 -5.35 -18.34
N TYR A 221 12.05 -5.65 -17.57
CA TYR A 221 11.40 -6.97 -17.60
C TYR A 221 10.85 -7.34 -18.99
N ALA A 222 10.13 -6.43 -19.63
CA ALA A 222 9.55 -6.70 -20.97
C ALA A 222 10.59 -6.92 -22.05
N ARG A 223 11.83 -6.41 -21.89
CA ARG A 223 12.94 -6.67 -22.81
C ARG A 223 13.50 -8.07 -22.62
N ILE A 224 13.70 -8.50 -21.36
CA ILE A 224 14.20 -9.87 -21.06
C ILE A 224 13.18 -10.90 -21.51
N ASP A 225 11.89 -10.67 -21.23
CA ASP A 225 10.79 -11.59 -21.60
C ASP A 225 10.72 -11.76 -23.12
N ARG A 226 10.90 -10.68 -23.90
CA ARG A 226 10.98 -10.76 -25.38
C ARG A 226 12.20 -11.56 -25.89
N LEU A 227 13.30 -11.58 -25.14
CA LEU A 227 14.49 -12.33 -25.51
C LEU A 227 14.39 -13.81 -25.12
N ALA A 228 13.60 -14.10 -24.06
CA ALA A 228 13.41 -15.46 -23.54
C ALA A 228 12.32 -16.26 -24.29
N LEU A 229 11.42 -15.61 -25.04
CA LEU A 229 10.44 -16.32 -25.88
C LEU A 229 11.11 -16.80 -27.16
N PRO A 230 11.12 -18.13 -27.46
CA PRO A 230 11.53 -18.61 -28.78
C PRO A 230 10.62 -17.96 -29.83
N ARG A 231 11.22 -17.41 -30.89
CA ARG A 231 10.47 -16.94 -32.05
C ARG A 231 9.75 -18.18 -32.63
N LEU A 232 8.45 -18.28 -32.39
CA LEU A 232 7.63 -19.23 -33.12
C LEU A 232 7.79 -18.90 -34.61
N PRO A 233 8.11 -19.87 -35.47
CA PRO A 233 8.16 -19.63 -36.91
C PRO A 233 6.78 -19.11 -37.37
N SER A 234 6.82 -18.04 -38.11
CA SER A 234 5.62 -17.51 -38.77
C SER A 234 5.03 -18.60 -39.70
N PRO A 235 3.71 -18.75 -39.78
CA PRO A 235 3.05 -19.71 -40.68
C PRO A 235 3.32 -19.40 -42.14
#